data_8745f5a20a40d1f5010314e3f71cc49c
#
_entry.id   8745f5a20a40d1f5010314e3f71cc49c
#
_cell.length_a   1.000
_cell.length_b   1.000
_cell.length_c   1.000
_cell.angle_alpha   90.00
_cell.angle_beta   90.00
_cell.angle_gamma   90.00
#
_symmetry.space_group_name_H-M   'P 1'
#
loop_
_entity.id
_entity.type
_entity.pdbx_description
1 polymer ?
#
loop_
_entity_poly.entity_id
_entity_poly.type
_entity_poly.pdbx_seq_one_letter_code
_entity_poly.pdbx_strand_id
1 'polypeptide(L)'
;MNFIHENHLGDLELNKKETNGIRLYNLPDGRWVPSITSVTSFYNRQIFIDWRKRVGIEEANRITKKATARGTDFHEAAQAYLENRNLVWEDYLPATKFMFHHATPYLDKINNIHAIERTLYSDYYGLAGLSLIHI
;
A
#
# COMPACT_ATOMS: atom_id res chain seq x y z
N MET A 1 1.00 11.91 -19.63
CA MET A 1 -0.23 12.53 -19.11
C MET A 1 0.14 13.30 -17.86
N ASN A 2 -0.48 14.44 -17.58
CA ASN A 2 -0.22 15.21 -16.36
C ASN A 2 -1.46 15.15 -15.47
N PHE A 3 -1.30 14.53 -14.30
CA PHE A 3 -2.36 14.47 -13.29
C PHE A 3 -2.43 15.77 -12.50
N ILE A 4 -3.64 16.18 -12.16
CA ILE A 4 -3.88 17.35 -11.32
C ILE A 4 -3.86 16.90 -9.85
N HIS A 5 -3.08 17.59 -9.03
CA HIS A 5 -2.95 17.34 -7.61
C HIS A 5 -3.58 18.48 -6.81
N GLU A 6 -4.44 18.12 -5.84
CA GLU A 6 -5.10 19.04 -4.94
C GLU A 6 -4.82 18.63 -3.49
N ASN A 7 -3.81 19.22 -2.87
CA ASN A 7 -3.40 18.84 -1.52
C ASN A 7 -4.27 19.49 -0.43
N HIS A 8 -5.50 19.01 -0.27
CA HIS A 8 -6.41 19.48 0.79
C HIS A 8 -6.18 18.81 2.15
N LEU A 9 -5.48 17.67 2.18
CA LEU A 9 -5.27 16.89 3.41
C LEU A 9 -4.02 17.30 4.18
N GLY A 10 -3.16 18.14 3.59
CA GLY A 10 -1.87 18.52 4.16
C GLY A 10 -0.91 17.32 4.25
N ASP A 11 0.23 17.55 4.90
CA ASP A 11 1.23 16.51 5.13
C ASP A 11 1.02 15.95 6.54
N LEU A 12 0.42 14.75 6.62
CA LEU A 12 0.27 14.02 7.86
C LEU A 12 1.24 12.84 7.89
N GLU A 13 2.26 12.95 8.72
CA GLU A 13 3.15 11.84 9.05
C GLU A 13 2.86 11.36 10.46
N LEU A 14 2.52 10.08 10.61
CA LEU A 14 2.30 9.45 11.90
C LEU A 14 3.47 8.51 12.22
N ASN A 15 3.98 8.61 13.43
CA ASN A 15 4.94 7.63 13.93
C ASN A 15 4.28 6.25 13.98
N LYS A 16 5.03 5.23 13.59
CA LYS A 16 4.55 3.85 13.57
C LYS A 16 5.50 2.93 14.32
N LYS A 17 4.93 1.92 14.96
CA LYS A 17 5.67 0.82 15.58
C LYS A 17 4.97 -0.50 15.29
N GLU A 18 5.72 -1.58 15.41
CA GLU A 18 5.16 -2.93 15.32
C GLU A 18 5.38 -3.66 16.63
N THR A 19 4.30 -4.23 17.16
CA THR A 19 4.32 -4.99 18.40
C THR A 19 3.51 -6.27 18.19
N ASN A 20 4.15 -7.43 18.37
CA ASN A 20 3.51 -8.75 18.18
C ASN A 20 2.82 -8.92 16.82
N GLY A 21 3.43 -8.40 15.74
CA GLY A 21 2.88 -8.47 14.39
C GLY A 21 1.71 -7.51 14.12
N ILE A 22 1.43 -6.62 15.06
CA ILE A 22 0.41 -5.56 14.93
C ILE A 22 1.12 -4.24 14.68
N ARG A 23 0.80 -3.60 13.57
CA ARG A 23 1.28 -2.25 13.28
C ARG A 23 0.37 -1.24 13.96
N LEU A 24 0.99 -0.36 14.74
CA LEU A 24 0.32 0.73 15.45
C LEU A 24 0.80 2.07 14.92
N TYR A 25 -0.10 3.04 14.87
CA TYR A 25 0.18 4.43 14.52
C TYR A 25 -0.09 5.34 15.71
N ASN A 26 0.81 6.30 15.94
CA ASN A 26 0.64 7.33 16.97
C ASN A 26 -0.14 8.51 16.40
N LEU A 27 -1.32 8.77 16.95
CA LEU A 27 -2.15 9.90 16.55
C LEU A 27 -1.62 11.23 17.13
N PRO A 28 -2.04 12.39 16.56
CA PRO A 28 -1.63 13.70 17.08
C PRO A 28 -1.98 13.94 18.55
N ASP A 29 -3.00 13.26 19.08
CA ASP A 29 -3.41 13.32 20.48
C ASP A 29 -2.61 12.37 21.41
N GLY A 30 -1.64 11.66 20.86
CA GLY A 30 -0.76 10.73 21.58
C GLY A 30 -1.28 9.30 21.70
N ARG A 31 -2.52 9.00 21.29
CA ARG A 31 -3.05 7.63 21.28
C ARG A 31 -2.36 6.77 20.22
N TRP A 32 -2.20 5.49 20.54
CA TRP A 32 -1.74 4.48 19.59
C TRP A 32 -2.95 3.67 19.10
N VAL A 33 -3.14 3.64 17.79
CA VAL A 33 -4.23 2.92 17.14
C VAL A 33 -3.70 1.88 16.16
N PRO A 34 -4.38 0.73 16.00
CA PRO A 34 -3.96 -0.30 15.06
C PRO A 34 -4.13 0.15 13.60
N SER A 35 -3.30 -0.43 12.72
CA SER A 35 -3.51 -0.26 11.28
C SER A 35 -4.72 -1.05 10.82
N ILE A 36 -5.44 -0.53 9.82
CA ILE A 36 -6.56 -1.24 9.18
C ILE A 36 -6.12 -2.60 8.63
N THR A 37 -4.90 -2.68 8.08
CA THR A 37 -4.35 -3.94 7.57
C THR A 37 -4.07 -4.95 8.69
N SER A 38 -3.69 -4.52 9.88
CA SER A 38 -3.55 -5.41 11.04
C SER A 38 -4.91 -6.00 11.46
N VAL A 39 -5.96 -5.19 11.43
CA VAL A 39 -7.32 -5.64 11.73
C VAL A 39 -7.83 -6.64 10.69
N THR A 40 -7.71 -6.31 9.40
CA THR A 40 -8.14 -7.22 8.31
C THR A 40 -7.33 -8.51 8.26
N SER A 41 -6.03 -8.45 8.56
CA SER A 41 -5.16 -9.62 8.62
C SER A 41 -5.54 -10.58 9.74
N PHE A 42 -6.10 -10.07 10.84
CA PHE A 42 -6.59 -10.90 11.95
C PHE A 42 -7.70 -11.84 11.49
N TYR A 43 -8.66 -11.35 10.73
CA TYR A 43 -9.76 -12.16 10.20
C TYR A 43 -9.30 -13.20 9.18
N ASN A 44 -8.28 -12.89 8.39
CA ASN A 44 -7.76 -13.78 7.33
C ASN A 44 -6.63 -14.70 7.82
N ARG A 45 -6.23 -14.60 9.08
CA ARG A 45 -5.07 -15.30 9.64
C ARG A 45 -5.17 -16.81 9.48
N GLN A 46 -6.33 -17.39 9.77
CA GLN A 46 -6.53 -18.84 9.71
C GLN A 46 -6.42 -19.35 8.27
N ILE A 47 -7.01 -18.65 7.32
CA ILE A 47 -6.94 -18.99 5.88
C ILE A 47 -5.48 -19.02 5.42
N PHE A 48 -4.69 -18.04 5.86
CA PHE A 48 -3.28 -17.95 5.50
C PHE A 48 -2.44 -19.07 6.15
N ILE A 49 -2.72 -19.41 7.41
CA ILE A 49 -2.07 -20.53 8.11
C ILE A 49 -2.37 -21.85 7.38
N ASP A 50 -3.62 -22.09 7.03
CA ASP A 50 -4.04 -23.35 6.36
C ASP A 50 -3.45 -23.44 4.95
N TRP A 51 -3.40 -22.33 4.22
CA TRP A 51 -2.69 -22.26 2.94
C TRP A 51 -1.21 -22.60 3.08
N ARG A 52 -0.50 -22.02 4.06
CA ARG A 52 0.92 -22.32 4.31
C ARG A 52 1.17 -23.78 4.66
N LYS A 53 0.29 -24.38 5.44
CA LYS A 53 0.37 -25.83 5.76
C LYS A 53 0.19 -26.68 4.51
N ARG A 54 -0.76 -26.34 3.64
CA ARG A 54 -1.05 -27.09 2.41
C ARG A 54 0.07 -27.00 1.37
N VAL A 55 0.65 -25.82 1.20
CA VAL A 55 1.68 -25.55 0.18
C VAL A 55 3.08 -25.95 0.67
N GLY A 56 3.31 -25.93 1.97
CA GLY A 56 4.62 -26.09 2.59
C GLY A 56 5.29 -24.75 2.89
N ILE A 57 6.05 -24.69 3.98
CA ILE A 57 6.60 -23.42 4.51
C ILE A 57 7.58 -22.77 3.53
N GLU A 58 8.48 -23.55 2.94
CA GLU A 58 9.49 -23.03 2.01
C GLU A 58 8.87 -22.46 0.75
N GLU A 59 7.95 -23.21 0.15
CA GLU A 59 7.24 -22.78 -1.05
C GLU A 59 6.34 -21.56 -0.75
N ALA A 60 5.64 -21.56 0.37
CA ALA A 60 4.85 -20.40 0.80
C ALA A 60 5.71 -19.16 0.97
N ASN A 61 6.90 -19.29 1.57
CA ASN A 61 7.86 -18.18 1.72
C ASN A 61 8.35 -17.67 0.35
N ARG A 62 8.65 -18.57 -0.57
CA ARG A 62 9.08 -18.23 -1.94
C ARG A 62 7.98 -17.46 -2.68
N ILE A 63 6.74 -17.94 -2.62
CA ILE A 63 5.59 -17.29 -3.25
C ILE A 63 5.35 -15.91 -2.64
N THR A 64 5.34 -15.82 -1.31
CA THR A 64 5.11 -14.55 -0.59
C THR A 64 6.20 -13.53 -0.95
N LYS A 65 7.48 -13.93 -0.92
CA LYS A 65 8.59 -13.04 -1.26
C LYS A 65 8.47 -12.49 -2.69
N LYS A 66 8.15 -13.36 -3.65
CA LYS A 66 7.92 -12.96 -5.05
C LYS A 66 6.74 -12.00 -5.19
N ALA A 67 5.63 -12.30 -4.53
CA ALA A 67 4.43 -11.47 -4.58
C ALA A 67 4.67 -10.10 -3.95
N THR A 68 5.35 -10.05 -2.80
CA THR A 68 5.69 -8.79 -2.12
C THR A 68 6.61 -7.93 -2.98
N ALA A 69 7.69 -8.50 -3.52
CA ALA A 69 8.62 -7.76 -4.36
C ALA A 69 7.93 -7.16 -5.59
N ARG A 70 7.11 -7.95 -6.26
CA ARG A 70 6.33 -7.52 -7.43
C ARG A 70 5.30 -6.45 -7.09
N GLY A 71 4.62 -6.61 -5.93
CA GLY A 71 3.64 -5.64 -5.45
C GLY A 71 4.28 -4.30 -5.12
N THR A 72 5.38 -4.31 -4.36
CA THR A 72 6.13 -3.09 -4.00
C THR A 72 6.62 -2.35 -5.25
N ASP A 73 7.22 -3.07 -6.17
CA ASP A 73 7.74 -2.53 -7.42
C ASP A 73 6.63 -1.90 -8.30
N PHE A 74 5.46 -2.56 -8.37
CA PHE A 74 4.31 -2.01 -9.09
C PHE A 74 3.73 -0.77 -8.41
N HIS A 75 3.61 -0.76 -7.08
CA HIS A 75 3.13 0.40 -6.32
C HIS A 75 4.03 1.61 -6.53
N GLU A 76 5.33 1.41 -6.51
CA GLU A 76 6.31 2.48 -6.75
C GLU A 76 6.19 3.05 -8.17
N ALA A 77 6.05 2.20 -9.19
CA ALA A 77 5.85 2.64 -10.56
C ALA A 77 4.53 3.41 -10.72
N ALA A 78 3.44 2.92 -10.12
CA ALA A 78 2.13 3.58 -10.16
C ALA A 78 2.16 4.92 -9.43
N GLN A 79 2.80 4.98 -8.27
CA GLN A 79 2.99 6.22 -7.53
C GLN A 79 3.78 7.24 -8.34
N ALA A 80 4.94 6.85 -8.89
CA ALA A 80 5.76 7.71 -9.73
C ALA A 80 4.98 8.28 -10.92
N TYR A 81 4.18 7.44 -11.57
CA TYR A 81 3.33 7.85 -12.69
C TYR A 81 2.28 8.88 -12.28
N LEU A 82 1.55 8.61 -11.21
CA LEU A 82 0.50 9.50 -10.71
C LEU A 82 1.05 10.81 -10.12
N GLU A 83 2.29 10.80 -9.64
CA GLU A 83 3.04 11.99 -9.21
C GLU A 83 3.68 12.77 -10.36
N ASN A 84 3.42 12.39 -11.61
CA ASN A 84 4.02 12.98 -12.82
C ASN A 84 5.56 12.87 -12.84
N ARG A 85 6.14 11.87 -12.18
CA ARG A 85 7.58 11.58 -12.24
C ARG A 85 7.91 10.74 -13.48
N ASN A 86 9.11 10.90 -13.99
CA ASN A 86 9.61 10.08 -15.08
C ASN A 86 9.83 8.64 -14.59
N LEU A 87 9.35 7.66 -15.38
CA LEU A 87 9.59 6.25 -15.17
C LEU A 87 10.82 5.80 -15.96
N VAL A 88 11.82 5.30 -15.26
CA VAL A 88 13.00 4.65 -15.85
C VAL A 88 12.75 3.14 -15.77
N TRP A 89 12.29 2.56 -16.87
CA TRP A 89 11.81 1.17 -16.88
C TRP A 89 12.89 0.13 -16.60
N GLU A 90 14.15 0.49 -16.74
CA GLU A 90 15.32 -0.33 -16.40
C GLU A 90 15.42 -0.61 -14.90
N ASP A 91 14.83 0.26 -14.07
CA ASP A 91 14.84 0.13 -12.62
C ASP A 91 13.74 -0.81 -12.10
N TYR A 92 12.78 -1.20 -12.95
CA TYR A 92 11.62 -2.00 -12.59
C TYR A 92 11.68 -3.43 -13.12
N LEU A 93 11.03 -4.35 -12.40
CA LEU A 93 10.92 -5.74 -12.83
C LEU A 93 10.15 -5.87 -14.16
N PRO A 94 10.52 -6.82 -15.04
CA PRO A 94 9.79 -7.05 -16.28
C PRO A 94 8.29 -7.32 -16.09
N ALA A 95 7.92 -8.01 -14.99
CA ALA A 95 6.53 -8.26 -14.63
C ALA A 95 5.78 -6.95 -14.29
N THR A 96 6.46 -5.98 -13.66
CA THR A 96 5.90 -4.67 -13.34
C THR A 96 5.58 -3.90 -14.61
N LYS A 97 6.49 -3.87 -15.56
CA LYS A 97 6.27 -3.22 -16.86
C LYS A 97 5.04 -3.79 -17.57
N PHE A 98 4.90 -5.12 -17.59
CA PHE A 98 3.74 -5.78 -18.18
C PHE A 98 2.43 -5.40 -17.45
N MET A 99 2.42 -5.51 -16.11
CA MET A 99 1.26 -5.14 -15.28
C MET A 99 0.88 -3.67 -15.45
N PHE A 100 1.89 -2.80 -15.46
CA PHE A 100 1.70 -1.36 -15.62
C PHE A 100 1.06 -1.00 -16.96
N HIS A 101 1.51 -1.61 -18.06
CA HIS A 101 0.91 -1.41 -19.37
C HIS A 101 -0.60 -1.71 -19.37
N HIS A 102 -1.01 -2.76 -18.64
CA HIS A 102 -2.43 -3.12 -18.50
C HIS A 102 -3.18 -2.19 -17.55
N ALA A 103 -2.52 -1.62 -16.56
CA ALA A 103 -3.12 -0.72 -15.59
C ALA A 103 -3.27 0.71 -16.11
N THR A 104 -2.40 1.17 -17.01
CA THR A 104 -2.37 2.54 -17.53
C THR A 104 -3.72 3.06 -18.01
N PRO A 105 -4.56 2.32 -18.77
CA PRO A 105 -5.87 2.83 -19.20
C PRO A 105 -6.84 3.11 -18.04
N TYR A 106 -6.61 2.52 -16.88
CA TYR A 106 -7.38 2.76 -15.66
C TYR A 106 -6.79 3.92 -14.85
N LEU A 107 -5.46 3.97 -14.74
CA LEU A 107 -4.74 5.06 -14.07
C LEU A 107 -5.01 6.40 -14.78
N ASP A 108 -5.06 6.42 -16.10
CA ASP A 108 -5.33 7.61 -16.89
C ASP A 108 -6.72 8.22 -16.68
N LYS A 109 -7.64 7.47 -16.07
CA LYS A 109 -8.98 7.97 -15.69
C LYS A 109 -8.98 8.66 -14.33
N ILE A 110 -7.91 8.52 -13.56
CA ILE A 110 -7.77 9.15 -12.26
C ILE A 110 -7.42 10.62 -12.48
N ASN A 111 -8.08 11.51 -11.77
CA ASN A 111 -7.78 12.94 -11.76
C ASN A 111 -8.17 13.56 -10.42
N ASN A 112 -7.78 14.81 -10.18
CA ASN A 112 -8.01 15.53 -8.92
C ASN A 112 -7.49 14.74 -7.72
N ILE A 113 -6.21 14.38 -7.77
CA ILE A 113 -5.56 13.53 -6.76
C ILE A 113 -5.31 14.36 -5.50
N HIS A 114 -5.93 13.95 -4.40
CA HIS A 114 -5.74 14.58 -3.08
C HIS A 114 -4.59 13.98 -2.29
N ALA A 115 -4.38 12.68 -2.42
CA ALA A 115 -3.29 11.98 -1.75
C ALA A 115 -2.88 10.71 -2.50
N ILE A 116 -1.58 10.42 -2.48
CA ILE A 116 -1.00 9.16 -2.93
C ILE A 116 -0.11 8.66 -1.81
N GLU A 117 -0.26 7.38 -1.42
CA GLU A 117 0.53 6.74 -0.35
C GLU A 117 0.57 7.57 0.94
N ARG A 118 -0.56 8.18 1.30
CA ARG A 118 -0.70 9.02 2.50
C ARG A 118 -1.22 8.24 3.69
N THR A 119 -0.68 8.55 4.85
CA THR A 119 -1.22 8.06 6.12
C THR A 119 -2.49 8.82 6.46
N LEU A 120 -3.57 8.08 6.70
CA LEU A 120 -4.87 8.61 7.14
C LEU A 120 -5.27 7.91 8.43
N TYR A 121 -6.10 8.56 9.23
CA TYR A 121 -6.66 7.97 10.43
C TYR A 121 -8.13 8.39 10.64
N SER A 122 -8.81 7.62 11.45
CA SER A 122 -10.18 7.90 11.89
C SER A 122 -10.24 7.85 13.42
N ASP A 123 -10.58 8.97 14.01
CA ASP A 123 -10.85 9.04 15.46
C ASP A 123 -12.07 8.21 15.84
N TYR A 124 -13.08 8.21 14.99
CA TYR A 124 -14.33 7.49 15.23
C TYR A 124 -14.11 5.97 15.31
N TYR A 125 -13.33 5.42 14.37
CA TYR A 125 -13.03 3.97 14.36
C TYR A 125 -11.82 3.59 15.19
N GLY A 126 -10.99 4.55 15.63
CA GLY A 126 -9.73 4.27 16.29
C GLY A 126 -8.76 3.46 15.42
N LEU A 127 -8.65 3.80 14.17
CA LEU A 127 -7.84 3.10 13.17
C LEU A 127 -7.00 4.09 12.35
N ALA A 128 -5.87 3.62 11.87
CA ALA A 128 -5.08 4.35 10.89
C ALA A 128 -4.63 3.43 9.75
N GLY A 129 -4.17 4.00 8.66
CA GLY A 129 -3.69 3.24 7.52
C GLY A 129 -3.08 4.11 6.44
N LEU A 130 -2.44 3.45 5.50
CA LEU A 130 -1.92 4.09 4.31
C LEU A 130 -3.00 4.04 3.22
N SER A 131 -3.40 5.21 2.71
CA SER A 131 -4.26 5.30 1.53
C SER A 131 -3.41 5.21 0.28
N LEU A 132 -3.76 4.32 -0.63
CA LEU A 132 -3.06 4.20 -1.92
C LEU A 132 -3.26 5.45 -2.77
N ILE A 133 -4.51 5.77 -3.05
CA ILE A 133 -4.90 6.93 -3.85
C ILE A 133 -6.18 7.49 -3.25
N HIS A 134 -6.20 8.80 -3.06
CA HIS A 134 -7.39 9.53 -2.64
C HIS A 134 -7.73 10.59 -3.68
N ILE A 135 -8.94 10.53 -4.22
CA ILE A 135 -9.47 11.38 -5.27
C ILE A 135 -10.77 12.03 -4.83
#